data_52260c363b28176f7bbb2c7f9b829d96
#
_entry.id   52260c363b28176f7bbb2c7f9b829d96
#
_cell.length_a   1.000
_cell.length_b   1.000
_cell.length_c   1.000
_cell.angle_alpha   90.00
_cell.angle_beta   90.00
_cell.angle_gamma   90.00
#
_symmetry.space_group_name_H-M   'P 1'
#
loop_
_entity.id
_entity.type
_entity.pdbx_description
1 polymer ?
#
loop_
_entity_poly.entity_id
_entity_poly.type
_entity_poly.pdbx_seq_one_letter_code
_entity_poly.pdbx_strand_id
1 'polypeptide(L)'
;LSAFTRLFCSDIGGRRLAGWWTRQRRSYFVLKLPHRWWLVGSDGQLQSDLDVPQMEHFRDIAERHMQAGDKVILCLSQPVWVYAQKYRNMGRVFDETDLIYLREEVYAKRGIDVKVYLTGDLHHYRRHEETRESAGTAEPVQKITAGGGGAFLHPTHEDDFSRLREAAISEDVRSRTFEVCATYPSTAQSARLAWGNLLFLFKNPRFGVVPAAIYLMTAWLVGAASGGVSPSNP
;
A
#
# COMPACT_ATOMS: atom_id res chain seq x y z
N LEU A 1 6.03 -15.09 4.89
CA LEU A 1 4.95 -15.70 4.09
C LEU A 1 4.60 -17.11 4.60
N SER A 2 5.56 -18.03 4.75
CA SER A 2 5.32 -19.42 5.17
C SER A 2 4.61 -19.56 6.53
N ALA A 3 4.87 -18.68 7.49
CA ALA A 3 4.19 -18.68 8.79
C ALA A 3 2.72 -18.24 8.66
N PHE A 4 2.45 -17.20 7.88
CA PHE A 4 1.11 -16.73 7.59
C PHE A 4 0.30 -17.80 6.85
N THR A 5 0.85 -18.35 5.78
CA THR A 5 0.20 -19.40 4.97
C THR A 5 -0.09 -20.64 5.83
N ARG A 6 0.82 -21.03 6.70
CA ARG A 6 0.65 -22.16 7.60
C ARG A 6 -0.37 -21.92 8.70
N LEU A 7 -0.51 -20.66 9.17
CA LEU A 7 -1.42 -20.30 10.24
C LEU A 7 -2.84 -20.00 9.74
N PHE A 8 -2.96 -19.32 8.60
CA PHE A 8 -4.22 -18.77 8.12
C PHE A 8 -4.74 -19.37 6.83
N CYS A 9 -3.88 -20.06 6.04
CA CYS A 9 -4.22 -20.59 4.73
C CYS A 9 -4.04 -22.12 4.63
N SER A 10 -4.02 -22.88 5.73
CA SER A 10 -3.72 -24.32 5.65
C SER A 10 -4.95 -25.17 5.28
N ASP A 11 -4.71 -26.19 4.46
CA ASP A 11 -5.71 -27.20 4.07
C ASP A 11 -6.14 -28.13 5.21
N ILE A 12 -5.33 -28.21 6.26
CA ILE A 12 -5.51 -29.19 7.35
C ILE A 12 -6.12 -28.49 8.55
N GLY A 13 -7.44 -28.64 8.70
CA GLY A 13 -8.19 -28.25 9.89
C GLY A 13 -8.15 -26.75 10.16
N GLY A 14 -8.89 -25.97 9.38
CA GLY A 14 -8.99 -24.51 9.53
C GLY A 14 -9.04 -24.07 11.00
N ARG A 15 -8.28 -23.05 11.35
CA ARG A 15 -8.25 -22.52 12.72
C ARG A 15 -9.49 -21.69 12.99
N ARG A 16 -10.06 -21.85 14.17
CA ARG A 16 -11.10 -20.95 14.68
C ARG A 16 -10.44 -19.68 15.21
N LEU A 17 -10.78 -18.56 14.60
CA LEU A 17 -10.46 -17.22 15.10
C LEU A 17 -11.79 -16.53 15.45
N ALA A 18 -12.03 -16.28 16.72
CA ALA A 18 -13.26 -15.62 17.19
C ALA A 18 -14.57 -16.19 16.60
N GLY A 19 -14.65 -17.51 16.45
CA GLY A 19 -15.84 -18.18 15.88
C GLY A 19 -15.84 -18.37 14.37
N TRP A 20 -14.89 -17.79 13.65
CA TRP A 20 -14.74 -17.94 12.21
C TRP A 20 -13.74 -19.04 11.86
N TRP A 21 -14.00 -19.75 10.74
CA TRP A 21 -13.08 -20.75 10.21
C TRP A 21 -12.27 -20.14 9.09
N THR A 22 -10.95 -20.26 9.15
CA THR A 22 -10.08 -19.92 8.04
C THR A 22 -10.10 -21.07 7.03
N ARG A 23 -10.66 -20.83 5.84
CA ARG A 23 -10.69 -21.80 4.74
C ARG A 23 -9.92 -21.33 3.52
N GLN A 24 -9.36 -20.13 3.56
CA GLN A 24 -8.59 -19.59 2.47
C GLN A 24 -7.25 -20.32 2.33
N ARG A 25 -6.95 -20.78 1.14
CA ARG A 25 -5.72 -21.54 0.85
C ARG A 25 -4.55 -20.65 0.43
N ARG A 26 -4.83 -19.40 0.05
CA ARG A 26 -3.87 -18.45 -0.53
C ARG A 26 -4.02 -17.10 0.15
N SER A 27 -2.96 -16.29 0.13
CA SER A 27 -2.98 -14.92 0.63
C SER A 27 -3.67 -13.94 -0.33
N TYR A 28 -3.76 -14.29 -1.60
CA TYR A 28 -4.47 -13.55 -2.65
C TYR A 28 -5.84 -14.18 -2.96
N PHE A 29 -6.77 -13.39 -3.49
CA PHE A 29 -8.14 -13.84 -3.72
C PHE A 29 -8.84 -13.08 -4.84
N VAL A 30 -9.91 -13.70 -5.36
CA VAL A 30 -10.85 -13.05 -6.27
C VAL A 30 -12.27 -13.35 -5.78
N LEU A 31 -13.08 -12.31 -5.61
CA LEU A 31 -14.47 -12.41 -5.19
C LEU A 31 -15.39 -11.78 -6.24
N LYS A 32 -16.41 -12.52 -6.65
CA LYS A 32 -17.48 -11.99 -7.50
C LYS A 32 -18.44 -11.18 -6.64
N LEU A 33 -18.71 -9.96 -7.05
CA LEU A 33 -19.64 -9.04 -6.41
C LEU A 33 -20.89 -8.86 -7.29
N PRO A 34 -21.99 -8.29 -6.75
CA PRO A 34 -23.15 -7.91 -7.55
C PRO A 34 -22.80 -6.92 -8.69
N HIS A 35 -23.68 -6.80 -9.66
CA HIS A 35 -23.60 -5.79 -10.74
C HIS A 35 -22.33 -5.85 -11.58
N ARG A 36 -21.81 -7.06 -11.82
CA ARG A 36 -20.64 -7.30 -12.68
C ARG A 36 -19.33 -6.71 -12.11
N TRP A 37 -19.26 -6.55 -10.79
CA TRP A 37 -18.04 -6.17 -10.10
C TRP A 37 -17.29 -7.38 -9.58
N TRP A 38 -15.98 -7.23 -9.52
CA TRP A 38 -15.05 -8.21 -8.95
C TRP A 38 -14.09 -7.52 -8.02
N LEU A 39 -13.85 -8.13 -6.86
CA LEU A 39 -12.82 -7.69 -5.92
C LEU A 39 -11.64 -8.64 -6.04
N VAL A 40 -10.49 -8.10 -6.41
CA VAL A 40 -9.23 -8.82 -6.59
C VAL A 40 -8.25 -8.32 -5.56
N GLY A 41 -7.79 -9.20 -4.67
CA GLY A 41 -6.76 -8.91 -3.68
C GLY A 41 -5.46 -9.59 -4.04
N SER A 42 -4.41 -8.81 -4.27
CA SER A 42 -3.06 -9.31 -4.51
C SER A 42 -2.24 -9.35 -3.22
N ASP A 43 -1.29 -10.26 -3.17
CA ASP A 43 -0.27 -10.35 -2.13
C ASP A 43 1.09 -9.95 -2.73
N GLY A 44 1.40 -8.67 -2.64
CA GLY A 44 2.70 -8.12 -2.99
C GLY A 44 3.19 -7.27 -1.82
N GLN A 45 4.33 -7.61 -1.24
CA GLN A 45 4.89 -6.92 -0.08
C GLN A 45 6.31 -6.44 -0.36
N LEU A 46 6.67 -5.31 0.25
CA LEU A 46 8.05 -4.80 0.26
C LEU A 46 8.65 -4.63 -1.15
N GLN A 47 7.88 -4.07 -2.08
CA GLN A 47 8.29 -3.87 -3.47
C GLN A 47 8.55 -5.19 -4.23
N SER A 48 7.99 -6.30 -3.75
CA SER A 48 8.04 -7.56 -4.49
C SER A 48 7.00 -7.60 -5.60
N ASP A 49 7.39 -8.19 -6.70
CA ASP A 49 6.53 -8.44 -7.85
C ASP A 49 5.40 -9.43 -7.51
N LEU A 50 4.37 -9.46 -8.33
CA LEU A 50 3.34 -10.49 -8.25
C LEU A 50 3.97 -11.80 -8.72
N ASP A 51 3.95 -12.82 -7.86
CA ASP A 51 4.51 -14.11 -8.23
C ASP A 51 3.69 -14.82 -9.34
N VAL A 52 4.34 -15.71 -10.06
CA VAL A 52 3.73 -16.46 -11.16
C VAL A 52 2.44 -17.18 -10.74
N PRO A 53 2.34 -17.83 -9.58
CA PRO A 53 1.11 -18.47 -9.14
C PRO A 53 -0.07 -17.51 -8.94
N GLN A 54 0.16 -16.27 -8.50
CA GLN A 54 -0.89 -15.25 -8.41
C GLN A 54 -1.35 -14.81 -9.80
N MET A 55 -0.39 -14.51 -10.67
CA MET A 55 -0.68 -14.07 -12.03
C MET A 55 -1.47 -15.11 -12.82
N GLU A 56 -1.09 -16.40 -12.71
CA GLU A 56 -1.80 -17.51 -13.31
C GLU A 56 -3.22 -17.66 -12.75
N HIS A 57 -3.38 -17.49 -11.43
CA HIS A 57 -4.69 -17.55 -10.80
C HIS A 57 -5.62 -16.42 -11.27
N PHE A 58 -5.12 -15.20 -11.35
CA PHE A 58 -5.92 -14.05 -11.82
C PHE A 58 -6.29 -14.21 -13.29
N ARG A 59 -5.38 -14.72 -14.12
CA ARG A 59 -5.65 -15.04 -15.53
C ARG A 59 -6.69 -16.13 -15.66
N ASP A 60 -6.58 -17.23 -14.94
CA ASP A 60 -7.53 -18.36 -14.99
C ASP A 60 -8.95 -17.91 -14.61
N ILE A 61 -9.08 -17.09 -13.56
CA ILE A 61 -10.38 -16.53 -13.17
C ILE A 61 -10.92 -15.57 -14.23
N ALA A 62 -10.08 -14.71 -14.80
CA ALA A 62 -10.50 -13.79 -15.84
C ALA A 62 -11.00 -14.53 -17.09
N GLU A 63 -10.32 -15.60 -17.48
CA GLU A 63 -10.67 -16.42 -18.66
C GLU A 63 -11.94 -17.25 -18.46
N ARG A 64 -12.11 -17.84 -17.28
CA ARG A 64 -13.20 -18.80 -17.06
C ARG A 64 -14.47 -18.18 -16.50
N HIS A 65 -14.38 -17.06 -15.80
CA HIS A 65 -15.49 -16.55 -14.99
C HIS A 65 -15.87 -15.10 -15.26
N MET A 66 -14.96 -14.27 -15.82
CA MET A 66 -15.24 -12.88 -16.12
C MET A 66 -15.70 -12.71 -17.58
N GLN A 67 -16.37 -11.60 -17.86
CA GLN A 67 -16.89 -11.27 -19.19
C GLN A 67 -16.55 -9.84 -19.57
N ALA A 68 -16.52 -9.54 -20.87
CA ALA A 68 -16.33 -8.18 -21.35
C ALA A 68 -17.35 -7.22 -20.73
N GLY A 69 -16.88 -6.07 -20.23
CA GLY A 69 -17.65 -5.08 -19.48
C GLY A 69 -17.78 -5.38 -17.98
N ASP A 70 -17.13 -6.43 -17.45
CA ASP A 70 -16.98 -6.58 -16.00
C ASP A 70 -16.02 -5.52 -15.44
N LYS A 71 -16.22 -5.15 -14.18
CA LYS A 71 -15.46 -4.10 -13.51
C LYS A 71 -14.67 -4.69 -12.33
N VAL A 72 -13.42 -4.27 -12.18
CA VAL A 72 -12.53 -4.77 -11.13
C VAL A 72 -12.21 -3.67 -10.13
N ILE A 73 -12.29 -4.03 -8.84
CA ILE A 73 -11.65 -3.33 -7.72
C ILE A 73 -10.38 -4.12 -7.42
N LEU A 74 -9.21 -3.52 -7.66
CA LEU A 74 -7.92 -4.14 -7.44
C LEU A 74 -7.32 -3.64 -6.13
N CYS A 75 -7.20 -4.54 -5.15
CA CYS A 75 -6.58 -4.27 -3.86
C CYS A 75 -5.10 -4.64 -3.92
N LEU A 76 -4.24 -3.68 -3.62
CA LEU A 76 -2.79 -3.81 -3.57
C LEU A 76 -2.30 -3.47 -2.16
N SER A 77 -1.14 -3.98 -1.77
CA SER A 77 -0.55 -3.68 -0.47
C SER A 77 -0.13 -2.22 -0.33
N GLN A 78 0.40 -1.64 -1.40
CA GLN A 78 0.98 -0.29 -1.41
C GLN A 78 0.51 0.52 -2.61
N PRO A 79 0.50 1.88 -2.51
CA PRO A 79 0.09 2.75 -3.61
C PRO A 79 1.20 2.90 -4.65
N VAL A 80 1.32 1.94 -5.54
CA VAL A 80 2.35 1.84 -6.59
C VAL A 80 2.47 3.15 -7.37
N TRP A 81 1.38 3.81 -7.72
CA TRP A 81 1.36 5.08 -8.44
C TRP A 81 2.02 6.25 -7.69
N VAL A 82 1.99 6.24 -6.35
CA VAL A 82 2.67 7.25 -5.52
C VAL A 82 4.17 6.99 -5.55
N TYR A 83 4.57 5.73 -5.40
CA TYR A 83 5.97 5.33 -5.48
C TYR A 83 6.55 5.56 -6.87
N ALA A 84 5.83 5.21 -7.93
CA ALA A 84 6.24 5.49 -9.31
C ALA A 84 6.49 6.98 -9.55
N GLN A 85 5.59 7.85 -9.06
CA GLN A 85 5.77 9.30 -9.14
C GLN A 85 6.98 9.77 -8.33
N LYS A 86 7.14 9.27 -7.11
CA LYS A 86 8.28 9.60 -6.24
C LYS A 86 9.62 9.22 -6.88
N TYR A 87 9.72 8.00 -7.41
CA TYR A 87 10.94 7.54 -8.10
C TYR A 87 11.23 8.36 -9.36
N ARG A 88 10.18 8.70 -10.12
CA ARG A 88 10.32 9.59 -11.30
C ARG A 88 10.86 10.96 -10.92
N ASN A 89 10.37 11.56 -9.84
CA ASN A 89 10.86 12.83 -9.33
C ASN A 89 12.34 12.77 -8.91
N MET A 90 12.82 11.57 -8.55
CA MET A 90 14.23 11.30 -8.23
C MET A 90 15.07 10.91 -9.47
N GLY A 91 14.50 10.94 -10.68
CA GLY A 91 15.17 10.47 -11.89
C GLY A 91 15.38 8.95 -11.94
N ARG A 92 14.58 8.17 -11.20
CA ARG A 92 14.65 6.71 -11.12
C ARG A 92 13.37 6.09 -11.68
N VAL A 93 13.45 4.82 -12.04
CA VAL A 93 12.30 4.03 -12.49
C VAL A 93 11.81 3.16 -11.33
N PHE A 94 10.52 3.12 -11.14
CA PHE A 94 9.85 2.16 -10.27
C PHE A 94 9.31 1.03 -11.15
N ASP A 95 9.52 -0.21 -10.76
CA ASP A 95 9.03 -1.34 -11.53
C ASP A 95 7.52 -1.54 -11.29
N GLU A 96 6.74 -1.42 -12.34
CA GLU A 96 5.29 -1.61 -12.37
C GLU A 96 4.90 -2.70 -13.38
N THR A 97 5.88 -3.47 -13.89
CA THR A 97 5.70 -4.38 -15.04
C THR A 97 4.58 -5.39 -14.79
N ASP A 98 4.54 -5.99 -13.62
CA ASP A 98 3.53 -7.00 -13.28
C ASP A 98 2.13 -6.41 -13.18
N LEU A 99 2.01 -5.21 -12.59
CA LEU A 99 0.73 -4.52 -12.48
C LEU A 99 0.21 -4.10 -13.85
N ILE A 100 1.11 -3.62 -14.70
CA ILE A 100 0.83 -3.27 -16.09
C ILE A 100 0.36 -4.51 -16.85
N TYR A 101 1.08 -5.61 -16.73
CA TYR A 101 0.73 -6.87 -17.36
C TYR A 101 -0.67 -7.36 -16.90
N LEU A 102 -0.94 -7.34 -15.60
CA LEU A 102 -2.24 -7.73 -15.05
C LEU A 102 -3.36 -6.85 -15.62
N ARG A 103 -3.15 -5.54 -15.67
CA ARG A 103 -4.13 -4.60 -16.18
C ARG A 103 -4.39 -4.77 -17.68
N GLU A 104 -3.34 -4.81 -18.50
CA GLU A 104 -3.45 -4.78 -19.94
C GLU A 104 -3.66 -6.19 -20.53
N GLU A 105 -2.81 -7.13 -20.15
CA GLU A 105 -2.80 -8.46 -20.78
C GLU A 105 -3.90 -9.37 -20.18
N VAL A 106 -4.15 -9.27 -18.88
CA VAL A 106 -5.14 -10.13 -18.24
C VAL A 106 -6.54 -9.55 -18.31
N TYR A 107 -6.72 -8.25 -18.04
CA TYR A 107 -8.05 -7.65 -17.99
C TYR A 107 -8.44 -6.88 -19.27
N ALA A 108 -7.69 -5.86 -19.68
CA ALA A 108 -8.11 -4.96 -20.75
C ALA A 108 -8.30 -5.67 -22.09
N LYS A 109 -7.43 -6.61 -22.47
CA LYS A 109 -7.58 -7.42 -23.68
C LYS A 109 -8.86 -8.27 -23.71
N ARG A 110 -9.46 -8.51 -22.54
CA ARG A 110 -10.74 -9.24 -22.42
C ARG A 110 -11.95 -8.30 -22.26
N GLY A 111 -11.73 -7.01 -22.41
CA GLY A 111 -12.77 -5.99 -22.21
C GLY A 111 -13.21 -5.85 -20.75
N ILE A 112 -12.36 -6.22 -19.81
CA ILE A 112 -12.56 -6.09 -18.36
C ILE A 112 -11.84 -4.82 -17.91
N ASP A 113 -12.54 -3.96 -17.16
CA ASP A 113 -12.02 -2.66 -16.74
C ASP A 113 -11.60 -2.65 -15.26
N VAL A 114 -10.36 -2.32 -14.96
CA VAL A 114 -9.96 -1.98 -13.58
C VAL A 114 -10.40 -0.54 -13.30
N LYS A 115 -11.48 -0.38 -12.54
CA LYS A 115 -12.10 0.91 -12.23
C LYS A 115 -11.65 1.51 -10.91
N VAL A 116 -11.25 0.68 -9.96
CA VAL A 116 -10.83 1.13 -8.64
C VAL A 116 -9.55 0.41 -8.25
N TYR A 117 -8.56 1.19 -7.84
CA TYR A 117 -7.38 0.70 -7.12
C TYR A 117 -7.52 1.08 -5.66
N LEU A 118 -7.37 0.13 -4.76
CA LEU A 118 -7.47 0.32 -3.32
C LEU A 118 -6.19 -0.17 -2.64
N THR A 119 -5.56 0.70 -1.86
CA THR A 119 -4.28 0.37 -1.20
C THR A 119 -4.25 0.81 0.26
N GLY A 120 -3.35 0.21 1.03
CA GLY A 120 -2.95 0.65 2.35
C GLY A 120 -1.62 1.39 2.36
N ASP A 121 -0.73 0.99 3.26
CA ASP A 121 0.67 1.38 3.46
C ASP A 121 0.90 2.83 3.89
N LEU A 122 0.51 3.82 3.11
CA LEU A 122 0.60 5.21 3.52
C LEU A 122 -0.50 5.54 4.54
N HIS A 123 -0.09 5.96 5.74
CA HIS A 123 -0.95 6.15 6.90
C HIS A 123 -1.80 7.42 6.82
N HIS A 124 -2.53 7.58 5.73
CA HIS A 124 -3.52 8.63 5.50
C HIS A 124 -4.59 8.13 4.52
N TYR A 125 -5.62 8.93 4.31
CA TYR A 125 -6.55 8.75 3.21
C TYR A 125 -6.22 9.74 2.09
N ARG A 126 -6.12 9.24 0.86
CA ARG A 126 -6.00 10.08 -0.35
C ARG A 126 -6.70 9.39 -1.51
N ARG A 127 -7.55 10.12 -2.21
CA ARG A 127 -8.24 9.66 -3.40
C ARG A 127 -7.85 10.52 -4.59
N HIS A 128 -7.36 9.85 -5.62
CA HIS A 128 -7.13 10.43 -6.93
C HIS A 128 -8.20 9.90 -7.88
N GLU A 129 -8.69 10.79 -8.72
CA GLU A 129 -9.65 10.48 -9.77
C GLU A 129 -9.04 10.79 -11.14
N GLU A 130 -9.28 9.92 -12.12
CA GLU A 130 -8.88 10.17 -13.50
C GLU A 130 -9.57 11.42 -14.02
N THR A 131 -8.81 12.32 -14.67
CA THR A 131 -9.36 13.57 -15.22
C THR A 131 -10.31 13.26 -16.36
N ARG A 132 -11.34 14.11 -16.56
CA ARG A 132 -12.29 13.95 -17.66
C ARG A 132 -11.63 14.02 -19.03
N GLU A 133 -10.56 14.81 -19.18
CA GLU A 133 -9.75 14.85 -20.39
C GLU A 133 -9.14 13.48 -20.72
N SER A 134 -8.69 12.77 -19.69
CA SER A 134 -8.08 11.44 -19.81
C SER A 134 -9.13 10.35 -20.02
N ALA A 135 -10.19 10.36 -19.22
CA ALA A 135 -11.25 9.35 -19.27
C ALA A 135 -12.14 9.48 -20.52
N GLY A 136 -12.29 10.69 -21.07
CA GLY A 136 -13.20 10.96 -22.18
C GLY A 136 -14.66 10.70 -21.80
N THR A 137 -15.31 9.79 -22.53
CA THR A 137 -16.69 9.36 -22.25
C THR A 137 -16.80 8.19 -21.28
N ALA A 138 -15.67 7.56 -20.90
CA ALA A 138 -15.65 6.44 -19.95
C ALA A 138 -15.84 6.92 -18.51
N GLU A 139 -16.27 6.01 -17.64
CA GLU A 139 -16.28 6.26 -16.21
C GLU A 139 -14.84 6.43 -15.69
N PRO A 140 -14.53 7.52 -14.94
CA PRO A 140 -13.20 7.77 -14.42
C PRO A 140 -12.71 6.65 -13.50
N VAL A 141 -11.43 6.31 -13.62
CA VAL A 141 -10.76 5.37 -12.72
C VAL A 141 -10.44 6.07 -11.40
N GLN A 142 -10.57 5.33 -10.31
CA GLN A 142 -10.29 5.81 -8.95
C GLN A 142 -9.04 5.13 -8.38
N LYS A 143 -8.15 5.90 -7.77
CA LYS A 143 -6.99 5.40 -7.03
C LYS A 143 -7.07 5.87 -5.58
N ILE A 144 -7.28 4.93 -4.67
CA ILE A 144 -7.57 5.20 -3.26
C ILE A 144 -6.47 4.63 -2.39
N THR A 145 -5.84 5.49 -1.63
CA THR A 145 -4.96 5.10 -0.51
C THR A 145 -5.73 5.27 0.78
N ALA A 146 -5.85 4.21 1.59
CA ALA A 146 -6.62 4.17 2.82
C ALA A 146 -5.86 3.41 3.92
N GLY A 147 -4.64 3.86 4.24
CA GLY A 147 -3.74 3.21 5.19
C GLY A 147 -3.83 3.72 6.62
N GLY A 148 -4.86 4.50 6.99
CA GLY A 148 -5.00 5.17 8.29
C GLY A 148 -5.30 4.28 9.50
N GLY A 149 -5.00 3.00 9.47
CA GLY A 149 -5.38 1.97 10.44
C GLY A 149 -4.64 1.94 11.77
N GLY A 150 -4.24 3.08 12.35
CA GLY A 150 -3.77 3.13 13.74
C GLY A 150 -2.25 3.25 13.94
N ALA A 151 -1.48 3.46 12.87
CA ALA A 151 -0.07 3.80 12.95
C ALA A 151 0.15 5.32 13.00
N PHE A 152 1.40 5.77 12.97
CA PHE A 152 1.71 7.18 12.84
C PHE A 152 1.22 7.75 11.50
N LEU A 153 0.89 9.03 11.47
CA LEU A 153 0.36 9.68 10.30
C LEU A 153 1.47 10.05 9.31
N HIS A 154 1.31 9.66 8.06
CA HIS A 154 2.11 10.21 6.96
C HIS A 154 1.52 11.55 6.50
N PRO A 155 2.36 12.55 6.14
CA PRO A 155 1.88 13.86 5.71
C PRO A 155 1.07 13.77 4.40
N THR A 156 0.06 14.62 4.30
CA THR A 156 -0.75 14.81 3.08
C THR A 156 -0.48 16.14 2.38
N HIS A 157 0.37 16.99 2.95
CA HIS A 157 0.67 18.33 2.45
C HIS A 157 1.84 18.40 1.46
N GLU A 158 2.35 17.24 1.05
CA GLU A 158 3.33 17.17 -0.03
C GLU A 158 2.61 17.37 -1.38
N ASP A 159 2.98 18.41 -2.12
CA ASP A 159 2.33 18.81 -3.38
C ASP A 159 2.68 17.90 -4.56
N ASP A 160 3.79 17.16 -4.48
CA ASP A 160 4.31 16.30 -5.54
C ASP A 160 3.34 15.20 -5.99
N PHE A 161 2.32 14.94 -5.20
CA PHE A 161 1.32 13.89 -5.45
C PHE A 161 -0.09 14.45 -5.73
N SER A 162 -0.23 15.73 -5.94
CA SER A 162 -1.51 16.37 -6.27
C SER A 162 -1.99 15.94 -7.66
N ARG A 163 -1.06 15.70 -8.58
CA ARG A 163 -1.32 15.24 -9.93
C ARG A 163 -0.38 14.09 -10.30
N LEU A 164 -0.96 12.98 -10.75
CA LEU A 164 -0.23 11.79 -11.16
C LEU A 164 -0.37 11.62 -12.68
N ARG A 165 0.70 11.20 -13.32
CA ARG A 165 0.69 10.86 -14.74
C ARG A 165 1.15 9.42 -14.91
N GLU A 166 0.31 8.59 -15.51
CA GLU A 166 0.70 7.28 -16.03
C GLU A 166 1.11 7.45 -17.48
N ALA A 167 2.33 7.07 -17.79
CA ALA A 167 2.82 7.08 -19.16
C ALA A 167 2.03 6.07 -20.01
N ALA A 168 1.89 6.35 -21.31
CA ALA A 168 1.49 5.36 -22.26
C ALA A 168 2.54 4.22 -22.30
N ILE A 169 2.09 2.99 -22.22
CA ILE A 169 2.95 1.81 -22.23
C ILE A 169 3.22 1.34 -23.65
N SER A 170 2.28 1.62 -24.54
CA SER A 170 2.37 1.38 -25.97
C SER A 170 1.62 2.48 -26.73
N GLU A 171 1.78 2.53 -28.06
CA GLU A 171 1.07 3.51 -28.91
C GLU A 171 -0.46 3.39 -28.80
N ASP A 172 -0.96 2.22 -28.45
CA ASP A 172 -2.40 1.94 -28.30
C ASP A 172 -2.95 2.28 -26.91
N VAL A 173 -2.09 2.48 -25.91
CA VAL A 173 -2.48 2.78 -24.51
C VAL A 173 -2.28 4.25 -24.22
N ARG A 174 -3.37 4.98 -24.03
CA ARG A 174 -3.35 6.41 -23.72
C ARG A 174 -2.68 6.67 -22.36
N SER A 175 -1.89 7.74 -22.31
CA SER A 175 -1.43 8.29 -21.02
C SER A 175 -2.66 8.71 -20.19
N ARG A 176 -2.65 8.37 -18.91
CA ARG A 176 -3.72 8.73 -17.98
C ARG A 176 -3.22 9.78 -16.99
N THR A 177 -4.09 10.74 -16.70
CA THR A 177 -3.83 11.78 -15.70
C THR A 177 -4.85 11.66 -14.58
N PHE A 178 -4.38 11.73 -13.35
CA PHE A 178 -5.21 11.66 -12.14
C PHE A 178 -4.95 12.89 -11.29
N GLU A 179 -6.00 13.41 -10.66
CA GLU A 179 -5.92 14.53 -9.73
C GLU A 179 -6.50 14.15 -8.37
N VAL A 180 -5.93 14.74 -7.31
CA VAL A 180 -6.44 14.54 -5.95
C VAL A 180 -7.80 15.20 -5.82
N CYS A 181 -8.80 14.44 -5.43
CA CYS A 181 -10.14 14.93 -5.16
C CYS A 181 -10.52 14.89 -3.66
N ALA A 182 -9.82 14.11 -2.86
CA ALA A 182 -10.03 14.09 -1.40
C ALA A 182 -8.77 13.64 -0.66
N THR A 183 -8.52 14.27 0.51
CA THR A 183 -7.45 13.87 1.45
C THR A 183 -7.95 13.95 2.89
N TYR A 184 -7.47 13.04 3.73
CA TYR A 184 -7.66 13.12 5.18
C TYR A 184 -6.38 12.64 5.89
N PRO A 185 -5.81 13.46 6.80
CA PRO A 185 -6.19 14.83 7.09
C PRO A 185 -6.06 15.74 5.86
N SER A 186 -6.77 16.89 5.86
CA SER A 186 -6.56 17.88 4.81
C SER A 186 -5.13 18.40 4.82
N THR A 187 -4.65 18.96 3.70
CA THR A 187 -3.28 19.47 3.57
C THR A 187 -2.93 20.49 4.68
N ALA A 188 -3.86 21.40 4.99
CA ALA A 188 -3.70 22.39 6.07
C ALA A 188 -3.66 21.74 7.46
N GLN A 189 -4.52 20.75 7.70
CA GLN A 189 -4.49 19.99 8.96
C GLN A 189 -3.20 19.20 9.11
N SER A 190 -2.75 18.55 8.04
CA SER A 190 -1.49 17.79 8.02
C SER A 190 -0.29 18.66 8.34
N ALA A 191 -0.17 19.84 7.71
CA ALA A 191 0.90 20.78 8.01
C ALA A 191 0.88 21.23 9.48
N ARG A 192 -0.32 21.54 10.02
CA ARG A 192 -0.46 21.92 11.44
C ARG A 192 -0.09 20.78 12.40
N LEU A 193 -0.44 19.54 12.05
CA LEU A 193 -0.08 18.36 12.86
C LEU A 193 1.43 18.11 12.85
N ALA A 194 2.11 18.37 11.72
CA ALA A 194 3.57 18.27 11.64
C ALA A 194 4.27 19.22 12.62
N TRP A 195 3.80 20.46 12.73
CA TRP A 195 4.29 21.41 13.75
C TRP A 195 4.02 20.92 15.18
N GLY A 196 2.94 20.17 15.39
CA GLY A 196 2.61 19.57 16.68
C GLY A 196 3.66 18.55 17.16
N ASN A 197 4.50 18.01 16.28
CA ASN A 197 5.58 17.09 16.64
C ASN A 197 6.68 17.76 17.47
N LEU A 198 6.89 19.08 17.33
CA LEU A 198 7.81 19.83 18.19
C LEU A 198 7.38 19.81 19.67
N LEU A 199 6.09 19.62 19.93
CA LEU A 199 5.52 19.51 21.26
C LEU A 199 5.32 18.08 21.72
N PHE A 200 5.87 17.10 21.00
CA PHE A 200 5.65 15.68 21.24
C PHE A 200 6.01 15.26 22.68
N LEU A 201 7.17 15.70 23.17
CA LEU A 201 7.64 15.38 24.52
C LEU A 201 6.70 15.92 25.61
N PHE A 202 6.12 17.09 25.39
CA PHE A 202 5.17 17.69 26.33
C PHE A 202 3.78 17.04 26.27
N LYS A 203 3.36 16.61 25.07
CA LYS A 203 2.07 15.95 24.88
C LYS A 203 2.07 14.47 25.27
N ASN A 204 3.25 13.83 25.24
CA ASN A 204 3.44 12.42 25.54
C ASN A 204 4.55 12.21 26.58
N PRO A 205 4.41 12.73 27.80
CA PRO A 205 5.48 12.64 28.81
C PRO A 205 5.84 11.19 29.17
N ARG A 206 4.87 10.28 29.08
CA ARG A 206 5.10 8.83 29.31
C ARG A 206 6.03 8.20 28.29
N PHE A 207 6.08 8.72 27.07
CA PHE A 207 7.00 8.24 26.05
C PHE A 207 8.47 8.51 26.44
N GLY A 208 8.74 9.63 27.11
CA GLY A 208 10.08 9.99 27.57
C GLY A 208 10.65 9.06 28.64
N VAL A 209 9.79 8.37 29.42
CA VAL A 209 10.22 7.48 30.51
C VAL A 209 10.99 6.26 29.98
N VAL A 210 10.53 5.66 28.89
CA VAL A 210 11.17 4.46 28.32
C VAL A 210 12.57 4.76 27.75
N PRO A 211 12.76 5.75 26.86
CA PRO A 211 14.09 6.16 26.43
C PRO A 211 15.00 6.58 27.60
N ALA A 212 14.48 7.35 28.54
CA ALA A 212 15.25 7.77 29.71
C ALA A 212 15.76 6.57 30.54
N ALA A 213 14.91 5.58 30.78
CA ALA A 213 15.30 4.35 31.45
C ALA A 213 16.38 3.57 30.68
N ILE A 214 16.24 3.48 29.36
CA ILE A 214 17.25 2.84 28.50
C ILE A 214 18.57 3.60 28.55
N TYR A 215 18.54 4.93 28.40
CA TYR A 215 19.76 5.75 28.51
C TYR A 215 20.44 5.65 29.86
N LEU A 216 19.70 5.69 30.95
CA LEU A 216 20.24 5.54 32.29
C LEU A 216 20.86 4.16 32.52
N MET A 217 20.17 3.10 32.05
CA MET A 217 20.69 1.74 32.14
C MET A 217 21.97 1.56 31.30
N THR A 218 21.99 2.11 30.09
CA THR A 218 23.17 2.07 29.23
C THR A 218 24.34 2.86 29.86
N ALA A 219 24.07 4.05 30.36
CA ALA A 219 25.09 4.86 31.05
C ALA A 219 25.64 4.16 32.29
N TRP A 220 24.77 3.51 33.08
CA TRP A 220 25.19 2.71 34.24
C TRP A 220 26.04 1.51 33.80
N LEU A 221 25.67 0.76 32.78
CA LEU A 221 26.44 -0.37 32.27
C LEU A 221 27.81 0.06 31.77
N VAL A 222 27.88 1.15 30.99
CA VAL A 222 29.15 1.71 30.51
C VAL A 222 30.01 2.19 31.68
N GLY A 223 29.44 2.89 32.65
CA GLY A 223 30.15 3.33 33.84
C GLY A 223 30.71 2.18 34.68
N ALA A 224 29.90 1.10 34.84
CA ALA A 224 30.35 -0.10 35.56
C ALA A 224 31.48 -0.84 34.79
N ALA A 225 31.39 -0.90 33.44
CA ALA A 225 32.45 -1.49 32.63
C ALA A 225 33.75 -0.67 32.63
N SER A 226 33.64 0.67 32.67
CA SER A 226 34.77 1.58 32.66
C SER A 226 35.45 1.69 34.03
N GLY A 227 34.69 1.54 35.11
CA GLY A 227 35.21 1.60 36.51
C GLY A 227 36.14 0.45 36.90
N GLY A 228 36.25 -0.57 36.06
CA GLY A 228 37.18 -1.70 36.24
C GLY A 228 38.60 -1.48 35.70
N VAL A 229 38.84 -0.37 34.98
CA VAL A 229 40.18 -0.05 34.47
C VAL A 229 40.84 0.92 35.47
N SER A 230 41.47 0.36 36.48
CA SER A 230 42.42 1.11 37.31
C SER A 230 43.61 1.52 36.44
N PRO A 231 43.98 2.81 36.36
CA PRO A 231 45.23 3.16 35.72
C PRO A 231 46.36 2.59 36.53
N SER A 232 47.03 1.57 35.98
CA SER A 232 48.31 1.13 36.55
C SER A 232 49.28 2.31 36.47
N ASN A 233 49.65 2.87 37.64
CA ASN A 233 50.70 3.86 37.78
C ASN A 233 52.01 3.27 37.27
N PRO A 234 52.83 4.06 36.55
CA PRO A 234 54.13 3.65 36.03
C PRO A 234 55.17 3.45 37.14
#